data_51434b59594d197fcdf148cbdd18331a
#
_entry.id   51434b59594d197fcdf148cbdd18331a
#
_cell.length_a   1.000
_cell.length_b   1.000
_cell.length_c   1.000
_cell.angle_alpha   90.00
_cell.angle_beta   90.00
_cell.angle_gamma   90.00
#
_symmetry.space_group_name_H-M   'P 1'
#
loop_
_entity.id
_entity.type
_entity.pdbx_description
1 polymer ?
#
loop_
_entity_poly.entity_id
_entity_poly.type
_entity_poly.pdbx_seq_one_letter_code
_entity_poly.pdbx_strand_id
1 'polypeptide(L)'
;TAKLLERIYISFDCNVADIKGVTIDFGEMYPELFELQYDGGKKAYSNAKEIFVTEDTFDAVTYMIITPLKMVNGNGRLRIYQFICGISNTFSNKEVKNFTYKEYASEISESLPSQDMTLTVDNQNLYYNPSNHESAISYLEQGQELKARLGYDVDGNGTIEWLPEF
;
A
#
# COMPACT_ATOMS: atom_id res chain seq x y z
N THR A 1 35.08 8.54 1.43
CA THR A 1 34.76 7.13 1.10
C THR A 1 33.38 7.11 0.51
N ALA A 2 33.27 6.83 -0.80
CA ALA A 2 31.98 6.69 -1.46
C ALA A 2 31.25 5.47 -0.85
N LYS A 3 30.14 5.70 -0.17
CA LYS A 3 29.30 4.64 0.36
C LYS A 3 28.52 4.05 -0.83
N LEU A 4 28.72 2.78 -1.12
CA LEU A 4 27.92 2.08 -2.13
C LEU A 4 26.50 1.98 -1.60
N LEU A 5 25.58 2.75 -2.18
CA LEU A 5 24.17 2.65 -1.85
C LEU A 5 23.56 1.51 -2.66
N GLU A 6 22.95 0.57 -1.99
CA GLU A 6 22.18 -0.50 -2.66
C GLU A 6 21.03 0.11 -3.45
N ARG A 7 20.79 -0.41 -4.65
CA ARG A 7 19.66 -0.06 -5.48
C ARG A 7 18.76 -1.27 -5.60
N ILE A 8 17.46 -1.05 -5.56
CA ILE A 8 16.48 -2.11 -5.85
C ILE A 8 15.91 -1.84 -7.23
N TYR A 9 16.00 -2.85 -8.08
CA TYR A 9 15.48 -2.84 -9.45
C TYR A 9 14.22 -3.70 -9.51
N ILE A 10 13.14 -3.12 -9.99
CA ILE A 10 11.86 -3.76 -10.22
C ILE A 10 11.59 -3.71 -11.72
N SER A 11 11.41 -4.85 -12.37
CA SER A 11 11.04 -4.93 -13.78
C SER A 11 9.61 -5.42 -13.91
N PHE A 12 8.91 -4.89 -14.90
CA PHE A 12 7.58 -5.35 -15.29
C PHE A 12 7.70 -6.15 -16.59
N ASP A 13 6.95 -7.24 -16.71
CA ASP A 13 6.99 -8.12 -17.91
C ASP A 13 6.34 -7.46 -19.13
N CYS A 14 5.62 -6.36 -18.94
CA CYS A 14 5.01 -5.56 -19.98
C CYS A 14 5.14 -4.07 -19.66
N ASN A 15 4.91 -3.24 -20.67
CA ASN A 15 4.80 -1.80 -20.45
C ASN A 15 3.47 -1.51 -19.73
N VAL A 16 3.57 -1.04 -18.48
CA VAL A 16 2.42 -0.64 -17.68
C VAL A 16 2.12 0.82 -17.97
N ALA A 17 1.01 1.07 -18.64
CA ALA A 17 0.54 2.43 -18.88
C ALA A 17 -0.14 2.99 -17.62
N ASP A 18 0.09 4.28 -17.34
CA ASP A 18 -0.67 5.08 -16.39
C ASP A 18 -0.73 4.52 -14.95
N ILE A 19 0.44 4.22 -14.36
CA ILE A 19 0.50 3.91 -12.92
C ILE A 19 0.13 5.18 -12.15
N LYS A 20 -1.03 5.18 -11.52
CA LYS A 20 -1.52 6.27 -10.67
C LYS A 20 -1.12 6.01 -9.22
N GLY A 21 -0.03 6.64 -8.82
CA GLY A 21 0.53 6.46 -7.51
C GLY A 21 1.37 5.20 -7.34
N VAL A 22 2.18 5.20 -6.29
CA VAL A 22 2.98 4.05 -5.86
C VAL A 22 2.97 4.00 -4.34
N THR A 23 2.76 2.81 -3.79
CA THR A 23 2.91 2.54 -2.37
C THR A 23 4.07 1.58 -2.15
N ILE A 24 4.98 1.93 -1.23
CA ILE A 24 6.15 1.13 -0.90
C ILE A 24 6.20 0.93 0.61
N ASP A 25 6.16 -0.32 1.05
CA ASP A 25 6.42 -0.67 2.43
C ASP A 25 7.91 -1.00 2.58
N PHE A 26 8.62 -0.11 3.28
CA PHE A 26 10.03 -0.27 3.61
C PHE A 26 10.24 -0.91 4.99
N GLY A 27 9.19 -0.99 5.82
CA GLY A 27 9.30 -1.36 7.24
C GLY A 27 10.13 -0.38 8.05
N GLU A 28 10.57 -0.80 9.24
CA GLU A 28 11.27 0.04 10.22
C GLU A 28 12.54 0.72 9.69
N MET A 29 13.20 0.11 8.67
CA MET A 29 14.46 0.61 8.10
C MET A 29 14.22 1.37 6.79
N TYR A 30 13.34 2.35 6.84
CA TYR A 30 12.97 3.14 5.68
C TYR A 30 14.02 4.20 5.29
N PRO A 31 14.08 4.59 4.01
CA PRO A 31 14.86 5.74 3.57
C PRO A 31 14.12 7.04 3.93
N GLU A 32 14.79 7.99 4.55
CA GLU A 32 14.28 9.36 4.77
C GLU A 32 14.29 10.19 3.48
N LEU A 33 15.20 9.83 2.57
CA LEU A 33 15.31 10.43 1.25
C LEU A 33 15.72 9.34 0.26
N PHE A 34 15.01 9.24 -0.84
CA PHE A 34 15.33 8.30 -1.91
C PHE A 34 14.95 8.86 -3.29
N GLU A 35 15.55 8.28 -4.31
CA GLU A 35 15.25 8.56 -5.71
C GLU A 35 14.54 7.34 -6.31
N LEU A 36 13.43 7.59 -7.01
CA LEU A 36 12.73 6.62 -7.81
C LEU A 36 12.95 6.99 -9.28
N GLN A 37 13.64 6.11 -9.99
CA GLN A 37 13.92 6.24 -11.43
C GLN A 37 13.00 5.28 -12.19
N TYR A 38 12.49 5.71 -13.33
CA TYR A 38 11.63 4.94 -14.23
C TYR A 38 11.91 5.37 -15.68
N ASP A 39 11.24 4.78 -16.67
CA ASP A 39 11.45 5.09 -18.09
C ASP A 39 11.27 6.59 -18.43
N GLY A 40 10.29 7.25 -17.80
CA GLY A 40 10.00 8.67 -18.00
C GLY A 40 10.91 9.63 -17.26
N GLY A 41 11.87 9.14 -16.45
CA GLY A 41 12.78 9.99 -15.71
C GLY A 41 13.06 9.55 -14.29
N LYS A 42 13.29 10.52 -13.40
CA LYS A 42 13.56 10.27 -12.00
C LYS A 42 12.99 11.36 -11.11
N LYS A 43 12.51 10.96 -9.94
CA LYS A 43 11.97 11.84 -8.90
C LYS A 43 12.59 11.52 -7.56
N ALA A 44 12.89 12.55 -6.77
CA ALA A 44 13.37 12.40 -5.40
C ALA A 44 12.23 12.63 -4.42
N TYR A 45 12.14 11.76 -3.41
CA TYR A 45 11.08 11.79 -2.41
C TYR A 45 11.67 11.84 -0.99
N SER A 46 11.05 12.68 -0.15
CA SER A 46 11.25 12.65 1.29
C SER A 46 10.22 11.71 1.91
N ASN A 47 10.67 10.91 2.87
CA ASN A 47 9.82 9.97 3.58
C ASN A 47 10.10 10.02 5.08
N ALA A 48 9.04 9.95 5.90
CA ALA A 48 9.14 10.05 7.35
C ALA A 48 8.55 8.85 8.10
N LYS A 49 8.19 7.79 7.37
CA LYS A 49 7.50 6.62 7.93
C LYS A 49 7.81 5.34 7.12
N GLU A 50 7.41 4.22 7.66
CA GLU A 50 7.65 2.89 7.10
C GLU A 50 6.99 2.70 5.73
N ILE A 51 5.77 3.19 5.58
CA ILE A 51 5.01 3.09 4.32
C ILE A 51 5.05 4.44 3.61
N PHE A 52 5.66 4.44 2.45
CA PHE A 52 5.67 5.58 1.53
C PHE A 52 4.51 5.48 0.55
N VAL A 53 3.82 6.59 0.31
CA VAL A 53 2.74 6.69 -0.68
C VAL A 53 2.96 7.97 -1.49
N THR A 54 2.85 7.87 -2.80
CA THR A 54 2.81 9.02 -3.71
C THR A 54 1.63 8.91 -4.65
N GLU A 55 1.03 10.04 -4.98
CA GLU A 55 -0.06 10.18 -5.96
C GLU A 55 0.45 10.55 -7.36
N ASP A 56 1.77 10.62 -7.52
CA ASP A 56 2.37 10.90 -8.83
C ASP A 56 1.98 9.86 -9.88
N THR A 57 1.68 10.32 -11.08
CA THR A 57 1.44 9.43 -12.22
C THR A 57 2.77 9.09 -12.90
N PHE A 58 2.91 7.84 -13.29
CA PHE A 58 4.06 7.30 -14.00
C PHE A 58 3.59 6.66 -15.30
N ASP A 59 3.94 7.29 -16.43
CA ASP A 59 3.50 6.85 -17.74
C ASP A 59 4.48 5.82 -18.33
N ALA A 60 3.94 4.80 -18.97
CA ALA A 60 4.70 3.85 -19.79
C ALA A 60 5.90 3.21 -19.09
N VAL A 61 5.65 2.60 -17.92
CA VAL A 61 6.70 2.05 -17.05
C VAL A 61 7.03 0.60 -17.41
N THR A 62 8.29 0.33 -17.73
CA THR A 62 8.82 -1.05 -17.87
C THR A 62 9.72 -1.44 -16.70
N TYR A 63 10.25 -0.45 -15.97
CA TYR A 63 11.06 -0.68 -14.77
C TYR A 63 10.93 0.47 -13.79
N MET A 64 11.22 0.18 -12.53
CA MET A 64 11.47 1.18 -11.49
C MET A 64 12.73 0.84 -10.71
N ILE A 65 13.54 1.85 -10.40
CA ILE A 65 14.76 1.71 -9.59
C ILE A 65 14.63 2.60 -8.38
N ILE A 66 14.75 2.02 -7.20
CA ILE A 66 14.74 2.73 -5.93
C ILE A 66 16.16 2.85 -5.41
N THR A 67 16.63 4.08 -5.26
CA THR A 67 17.97 4.39 -4.78
C THR A 67 17.85 5.19 -3.48
N PRO A 68 18.22 4.62 -2.32
CA PRO A 68 18.23 5.37 -1.07
C PRO A 68 19.35 6.42 -1.10
N LEU A 69 19.03 7.63 -0.73
CA LEU A 69 19.99 8.73 -0.58
C LEU A 69 20.34 8.96 0.90
N LYS A 70 19.35 8.78 1.79
CA LYS A 70 19.52 8.89 3.24
C LYS A 70 18.62 7.88 3.93
N MET A 71 19.15 7.06 4.81
CA MET A 71 18.40 6.10 5.62
C MET A 71 18.11 6.68 7.01
N VAL A 72 16.98 6.30 7.61
CA VAL A 72 16.63 6.62 8.99
C VAL A 72 17.73 6.18 9.96
N ASN A 73 18.35 5.04 9.70
CA ASN A 73 19.54 4.57 10.38
C ASN A 73 20.73 4.59 9.41
N GLY A 74 21.75 5.39 9.70
CA GLY A 74 22.89 5.62 8.79
C GLY A 74 23.63 4.38 8.30
N ASN A 75 23.47 3.22 8.94
CA ASN A 75 24.03 1.92 8.57
C ASN A 75 22.94 0.91 8.14
N GLY A 76 21.71 1.36 7.93
CA GLY A 76 20.59 0.53 7.52
C GLY A 76 20.73 0.01 6.10
N ARG A 77 20.25 -1.20 5.87
CA ARG A 77 20.11 -1.81 4.55
C ARG A 77 18.70 -1.55 4.03
N LEU A 78 18.59 -1.09 2.78
CA LEU A 78 17.28 -0.91 2.14
C LEU A 78 16.59 -2.27 1.99
N ARG A 79 15.33 -2.34 2.43
CA ARG A 79 14.44 -3.48 2.24
C ARG A 79 13.12 -2.97 1.71
N ILE A 80 12.45 -3.77 0.92
CA ILE A 80 11.08 -3.55 0.50
C ILE A 80 10.31 -4.80 0.89
N TYR A 81 9.29 -4.64 1.70
CA TYR A 81 8.38 -5.71 2.10
C TYR A 81 7.24 -5.84 1.10
N GLN A 82 6.78 -4.71 0.59
CA GLN A 82 5.72 -4.67 -0.40
C GLN A 82 5.91 -3.48 -1.35
N PHE A 83 5.61 -3.70 -2.62
CA PHE A 83 5.58 -2.67 -3.65
C PHE A 83 4.25 -2.79 -4.40
N ILE A 84 3.47 -1.71 -4.40
CA ILE A 84 2.14 -1.66 -5.02
C ILE A 84 2.14 -0.54 -6.05
N CYS A 85 1.78 -0.87 -7.30
CA CYS A 85 1.44 0.11 -8.31
C CYS A 85 0.02 0.62 -8.02
N GLY A 86 -0.07 1.77 -7.37
CA GLY A 86 -1.31 2.35 -6.90
C GLY A 86 -1.20 2.93 -5.51
N ILE A 87 -2.30 3.49 -5.04
CA ILE A 87 -2.42 4.05 -3.69
C ILE A 87 -3.03 2.99 -2.78
N SER A 88 -2.34 2.70 -1.68
CA SER A 88 -2.87 1.87 -0.60
C SER A 88 -3.40 2.76 0.52
N ASN A 89 -4.67 2.59 0.85
CA ASN A 89 -5.29 3.21 2.01
C ASN A 89 -5.46 2.19 3.13
N THR A 90 -4.99 2.53 4.32
CA THR A 90 -5.20 1.72 5.52
C THR A 90 -6.23 2.39 6.42
N PHE A 91 -7.29 1.67 6.74
CA PHE A 91 -8.35 2.14 7.61
C PHE A 91 -8.18 1.56 9.01
N SER A 92 -8.15 2.43 10.00
CA SER A 92 -8.13 2.06 11.40
C SER A 92 -9.54 1.88 11.97
N ASN A 93 -9.68 1.32 13.18
CA ASN A 93 -10.96 1.18 13.88
C ASN A 93 -11.72 2.50 14.06
N LYS A 94 -11.04 3.66 13.97
CA LYS A 94 -11.69 4.99 14.08
C LYS A 94 -12.44 5.36 12.80
N GLU A 95 -11.95 4.87 11.66
CA GLU A 95 -12.48 5.19 10.33
C GLU A 95 -13.49 4.14 9.85
N VAL A 96 -13.38 2.91 10.36
CA VAL A 96 -14.30 1.82 10.03
C VAL A 96 -15.58 1.95 10.83
N LYS A 97 -16.70 2.15 10.15
CA LYS A 97 -18.05 2.23 10.75
C LYS A 97 -18.71 0.86 10.81
N ASN A 98 -18.53 0.05 9.78
CA ASN A 98 -19.05 -1.30 9.72
C ASN A 98 -18.17 -2.19 8.87
N PHE A 99 -18.02 -3.41 9.30
CA PHE A 99 -17.30 -4.47 8.58
C PHE A 99 -18.13 -5.74 8.64
N THR A 100 -18.37 -6.35 7.50
CA THR A 100 -19.06 -7.62 7.39
C THR A 100 -18.26 -8.55 6.50
N TYR A 101 -17.97 -9.73 7.01
CA TYR A 101 -17.36 -10.82 6.27
C TYR A 101 -18.29 -12.02 6.27
N LYS A 102 -18.52 -12.61 5.12
CA LYS A 102 -19.33 -13.80 4.94
C LYS A 102 -18.57 -14.80 4.09
N GLU A 103 -18.53 -16.02 4.54
CA GLU A 103 -17.99 -17.14 3.80
C GLU A 103 -19.09 -18.14 3.51
N TYR A 104 -19.19 -18.52 2.25
CA TYR A 104 -20.17 -19.48 1.78
C TYR A 104 -19.44 -20.75 1.31
N ALA A 105 -19.77 -21.87 1.91
CA ALA A 105 -19.33 -23.18 1.47
C ALA A 105 -20.54 -24.07 1.20
N SER A 106 -20.57 -24.77 0.07
CA SER A 106 -21.61 -25.74 -0.23
C SER A 106 -21.21 -27.10 0.32
N GLU A 107 -22.08 -27.72 1.12
CA GLU A 107 -21.85 -29.08 1.66
C GLU A 107 -21.81 -30.15 0.58
N ILE A 108 -22.37 -29.90 -0.60
CA ILE A 108 -22.55 -30.85 -1.69
C ILE A 108 -21.70 -30.48 -2.94
N SER A 109 -20.75 -29.57 -2.82
CA SER A 109 -19.84 -29.15 -3.91
C SER A 109 -20.54 -28.66 -5.21
N GLU A 110 -21.77 -28.20 -5.14
CA GLU A 110 -22.49 -27.67 -6.29
C GLU A 110 -22.06 -26.25 -6.68
N SER A 111 -21.42 -25.53 -5.76
CA SER A 111 -20.88 -24.18 -6.00
C SER A 111 -19.49 -24.05 -5.41
N LEU A 112 -18.65 -23.26 -6.07
CA LEU A 112 -17.33 -22.90 -5.52
C LEU A 112 -17.52 -22.09 -4.23
N PRO A 113 -16.67 -22.29 -3.22
CA PRO A 113 -16.64 -21.43 -2.05
C PRO A 113 -16.50 -19.98 -2.50
N SER A 114 -17.32 -19.10 -1.94
CA SER A 114 -17.26 -17.66 -2.19
C SER A 114 -17.12 -16.90 -0.89
N GLN A 115 -16.46 -15.77 -0.94
CA GLN A 115 -16.24 -14.88 0.18
C GLN A 115 -16.75 -13.50 -0.19
N ASP A 116 -17.59 -12.92 0.68
CA ASP A 116 -18.07 -11.55 0.54
C ASP A 116 -17.54 -10.69 1.69
N MET A 117 -16.96 -9.56 1.34
CA MET A 117 -16.50 -8.57 2.30
C MET A 117 -17.16 -7.22 2.03
N THR A 118 -17.74 -6.64 3.06
CA THR A 118 -18.34 -5.30 2.97
C THR A 118 -17.70 -4.40 4.03
N LEU A 119 -17.11 -3.30 3.58
CA LEU A 119 -16.50 -2.29 4.41
C LEU A 119 -17.24 -0.96 4.27
N THR A 120 -17.65 -0.37 5.39
CA THR A 120 -18.21 0.98 5.45
C THR A 120 -17.26 1.87 6.24
N VAL A 121 -16.75 2.91 5.59
CA VAL A 121 -15.81 3.86 6.20
C VAL A 121 -16.46 5.21 6.46
N ASP A 122 -15.90 5.97 7.41
CA ASP A 122 -16.28 7.33 7.67
C ASP A 122 -15.81 8.26 6.55
N ASN A 123 -16.69 9.13 6.09
CA ASN A 123 -16.40 10.13 5.07
C ASN A 123 -16.71 11.56 5.54
N GLN A 124 -16.56 11.83 6.83
CA GLN A 124 -16.84 13.18 7.40
C GLN A 124 -15.91 14.24 6.82
N ASN A 125 -14.69 13.87 6.45
CA ASN A 125 -13.71 14.75 5.80
C ASN A 125 -13.94 14.92 4.28
N LEU A 126 -15.00 14.32 3.72
CA LEU A 126 -15.34 14.34 2.30
C LEU A 126 -14.23 13.79 1.38
N TYR A 127 -13.35 12.95 1.91
CA TYR A 127 -12.22 12.38 1.17
C TYR A 127 -12.68 11.49 -0.01
N TYR A 128 -13.87 10.88 0.10
CA TYR A 128 -14.48 10.08 -0.96
C TYR A 128 -15.61 10.82 -1.69
N ASN A 129 -15.62 12.16 -1.66
CA ASN A 129 -16.62 12.95 -2.39
C ASN A 129 -16.05 13.39 -3.75
N PRO A 130 -16.75 13.09 -4.87
CA PRO A 130 -16.30 13.51 -6.22
C PRO A 130 -16.12 15.02 -6.38
N SER A 131 -16.81 15.82 -5.57
CA SER A 131 -16.72 17.29 -5.59
C SER A 131 -15.51 17.84 -4.83
N ASN A 132 -14.78 16.98 -4.12
CA ASN A 132 -13.55 17.35 -3.43
C ASN A 132 -12.37 17.13 -4.38
N HIS A 133 -11.57 18.17 -4.65
CA HIS A 133 -10.39 18.10 -5.52
C HIS A 133 -9.29 17.18 -4.98
N GLU A 134 -9.26 16.94 -3.67
CA GLU A 134 -8.32 16.04 -3.00
C GLU A 134 -8.92 14.65 -2.77
N SER A 135 -10.02 14.33 -3.48
CA SER A 135 -10.74 13.08 -3.28
C SER A 135 -9.97 11.87 -3.81
N ALA A 136 -9.90 10.81 -3.01
CA ALA A 136 -9.36 9.52 -3.43
C ALA A 136 -10.28 8.75 -4.40
N ILE A 137 -11.48 9.26 -4.69
CA ILE A 137 -12.46 8.52 -5.52
C ILE A 137 -11.96 8.24 -6.94
N SER A 138 -11.09 9.12 -7.46
CA SER A 138 -10.47 8.95 -8.79
C SER A 138 -9.50 7.77 -8.85
N TYR A 139 -9.06 7.26 -7.70
CA TYR A 139 -8.13 6.13 -7.58
C TYR A 139 -8.87 4.83 -7.24
N LEU A 140 -10.18 4.90 -6.99
CA LEU A 140 -10.99 3.70 -6.73
C LEU A 140 -11.40 3.08 -8.07
N GLU A 141 -10.90 1.90 -8.33
CA GLU A 141 -11.18 1.14 -9.54
C GLU A 141 -11.77 -0.24 -9.19
N GLN A 142 -12.56 -0.78 -10.11
CA GLN A 142 -13.07 -2.14 -9.95
C GLN A 142 -11.92 -3.14 -10.03
N GLY A 143 -11.89 -4.11 -9.11
CA GLY A 143 -10.86 -5.14 -9.06
C GLY A 143 -9.68 -4.80 -8.14
N GLN A 144 -9.75 -3.70 -7.38
CA GLN A 144 -8.77 -3.42 -6.33
C GLN A 144 -8.88 -4.46 -5.20
N GLU A 145 -7.71 -4.83 -4.67
CA GLU A 145 -7.60 -5.75 -3.55
C GLU A 145 -8.04 -5.07 -2.25
N LEU A 146 -8.88 -5.75 -1.49
CA LEU A 146 -9.26 -5.37 -0.13
C LEU A 146 -8.75 -6.45 0.83
N LYS A 147 -7.93 -6.06 1.81
CA LYS A 147 -7.42 -6.93 2.86
C LYS A 147 -7.97 -6.47 4.20
N ALA A 148 -8.40 -7.41 5.03
CA ALA A 148 -8.81 -7.13 6.39
C ALA A 148 -8.03 -8.00 7.38
N ARG A 149 -7.71 -7.41 8.53
CA ARG A 149 -7.15 -8.13 9.68
C ARG A 149 -7.99 -7.82 10.89
N LEU A 150 -8.40 -8.86 11.58
CA LEU A 150 -9.04 -8.74 12.88
C LEU A 150 -8.00 -8.91 13.98
N GLY A 151 -8.02 -8.00 14.94
CA GLY A 151 -7.15 -8.08 16.12
C GLY A 151 -7.97 -7.96 17.39
N TYR A 152 -7.53 -8.65 18.42
CA TYR A 152 -8.15 -8.64 19.73
C TYR A 152 -7.08 -8.58 20.83
N ASP A 153 -7.34 -7.77 21.85
CA ASP A 153 -6.52 -7.73 23.07
C ASP A 153 -7.03 -8.80 24.03
N VAL A 154 -6.40 -9.97 23.99
CA VAL A 154 -6.83 -11.15 24.77
C VAL A 154 -6.63 -10.91 26.27
N ASP A 155 -5.54 -10.28 26.65
CA ASP A 155 -5.10 -10.15 28.04
C ASP A 155 -5.44 -8.79 28.65
N GLY A 156 -6.01 -7.86 27.89
CA GLY A 156 -6.32 -6.51 28.34
C GLY A 156 -5.08 -5.66 28.66
N ASN A 157 -3.92 -6.04 28.12
CA ASN A 157 -2.63 -5.37 28.35
C ASN A 157 -2.30 -4.27 27.32
N GLY A 158 -3.20 -4.05 26.35
CA GLY A 158 -3.02 -3.12 25.23
C GLY A 158 -2.25 -3.71 24.04
N THR A 159 -1.84 -4.97 24.10
CA THR A 159 -1.20 -5.67 22.98
C THR A 159 -2.26 -6.38 22.16
N ILE A 160 -2.32 -6.07 20.86
CA ILE A 160 -3.30 -6.66 19.95
C ILE A 160 -2.71 -7.92 19.31
N GLU A 161 -3.38 -9.04 19.47
CA GLU A 161 -3.10 -10.27 18.73
C GLU A 161 -3.89 -10.25 17.43
N TRP A 162 -3.19 -10.38 16.30
CA TRP A 162 -3.78 -10.30 14.97
C TRP A 162 -4.08 -11.69 14.41
N LEU A 163 -5.29 -11.87 13.91
CA LEU A 163 -5.62 -13.02 13.07
C LEU A 163 -4.96 -12.91 11.71
N PRO A 164 -4.81 -14.02 10.96
CA PRO A 164 -4.36 -13.98 9.57
C PRO A 164 -5.21 -13.05 8.71
N GLU A 165 -4.62 -12.51 7.66
CA GLU A 165 -5.33 -11.68 6.67
C GLU A 165 -6.34 -12.53 5.87
N PHE A 166 -7.45 -11.93 5.51
CA PHE A 166 -8.48 -12.47 4.64
C PHE A 166 -9.04 -11.41 3.70
#